data_8f8a1b4f3b461660f1e8bfc121077ae8
#
_entry.id   8f8a1b4f3b461660f1e8bfc121077ae8
#
_cell.length_a   1.000
_cell.length_b   1.000
_cell.length_c   1.000
_cell.angle_alpha   90.00
_cell.angle_beta   90.00
_cell.angle_gamma   90.00
#
_symmetry.space_group_name_H-M   'P 1'
#
loop_
_entity.id
_entity.type
_entity.pdbx_description
1 polymer ?
#
loop_
_entity_poly.entity_id
_entity_poly.type
_entity_poly.pdbx_seq_one_letter_code
_entity_poly.pdbx_strand_id
1 'polypeptide(L)'
;MVALRSQGNWRWEGKLDQMIRDARGKQPAGRTSAEAASIMWYLWLSEDSPLFGKDKMTTFERYFIADKSTHKEHTVPYYRLIEKEETANKILKDFGLDPNTGRILNGHVPVKIIKGETPIKANGKLFIIDGGISKAYHKTTGIAGYTAIFTSKHMYLAEHQPYEPLREDGTQTFHKPVMHLVHTMPERLQIKDTDNGAELREQIANLEALYDKFVSGSIREIY
;
A
#
# COMPACT_ATOMS: atom_id res chain seq x y z
N MET A 1 0.34 3.14 -0.37
CA MET A 1 -0.15 3.64 -1.65
C MET A 1 -0.33 5.14 -1.56
N VAL A 2 0.08 5.85 -2.56
CA VAL A 2 0.09 7.30 -2.57
C VAL A 2 -1.28 7.82 -2.97
N ALA A 3 -1.83 8.79 -2.21
CA ALA A 3 -3.08 9.43 -2.57
C ALA A 3 -2.87 10.33 -3.77
N LEU A 4 -3.64 10.13 -4.83
CA LEU A 4 -3.53 10.82 -6.09
C LEU A 4 -4.31 12.13 -6.13
N ARG A 5 -3.71 13.20 -6.58
CA ARG A 5 -4.44 14.42 -6.91
C ARG A 5 -5.11 14.31 -8.29
N SER A 6 -6.28 14.92 -8.41
CA SER A 6 -7.33 14.66 -9.38
C SER A 6 -7.13 15.24 -10.78
N GLN A 7 -5.98 15.63 -11.20
CA GLN A 7 -5.79 16.12 -12.56
C GLN A 7 -4.91 15.20 -13.38
N GLY A 8 -5.54 14.12 -13.82
CA GLY A 8 -5.33 13.60 -15.18
C GLY A 8 -4.02 12.89 -15.52
N ASN A 9 -3.05 12.71 -14.63
CA ASN A 9 -1.81 12.07 -14.99
C ASN A 9 -1.41 10.90 -14.07
N TRP A 10 -2.20 9.88 -14.06
CA TRP A 10 -1.91 8.56 -13.46
C TRP A 10 -0.57 7.97 -13.93
N ARG A 11 -0.10 8.35 -15.12
CA ARG A 11 1.21 7.96 -15.66
C ARG A 11 2.42 8.43 -14.83
N TRP A 12 2.23 9.43 -13.97
CA TRP A 12 3.31 9.98 -13.16
C TRP A 12 3.74 9.07 -12.02
N GLU A 13 2.88 8.24 -11.50
CA GLU A 13 3.20 7.42 -10.31
C GLU A 13 4.10 6.25 -10.63
N GLY A 14 3.82 5.49 -11.67
CA GLY A 14 4.75 4.45 -12.13
C GLY A 14 6.10 5.06 -12.51
N LYS A 15 6.09 6.24 -13.14
CA LYS A 15 7.32 6.96 -13.49
C LYS A 15 8.05 7.49 -12.26
N LEU A 16 7.32 8.01 -11.26
CA LEU A 16 7.90 8.50 -10.01
C LEU A 16 8.47 7.36 -9.18
N ASP A 17 7.77 6.25 -9.04
CA ASP A 17 8.26 5.03 -8.38
C ASP A 17 9.52 4.50 -9.08
N GLN A 18 9.53 4.45 -10.39
CA GLN A 18 10.71 4.08 -11.17
C GLN A 18 11.88 5.06 -10.95
N MET A 19 11.63 6.36 -10.97
CA MET A 19 12.66 7.37 -10.67
C MET A 19 13.24 7.22 -9.27
N ILE A 20 12.41 6.93 -8.27
CA ILE A 20 12.86 6.68 -6.89
C ILE A 20 13.70 5.40 -6.81
N ARG A 21 13.28 4.32 -7.48
CA ARG A 21 14.04 3.06 -7.54
C ARG A 21 15.38 3.25 -8.26
N ASP A 22 15.38 3.92 -9.40
CA ASP A 22 16.57 4.22 -10.16
C ASP A 22 17.55 5.10 -9.38
N ALA A 23 17.04 6.07 -8.63
CA ALA A 23 17.85 6.91 -7.76
C ALA A 23 18.46 6.11 -6.59
N ARG A 24 17.74 5.12 -6.05
CA ARG A 24 18.25 4.20 -5.01
C ARG A 24 19.29 3.21 -5.54
N GLY A 25 19.08 2.66 -6.75
CA GLY A 25 19.95 1.63 -7.33
C GLY A 25 21.31 2.13 -7.83
N LYS A 26 21.47 3.43 -8.07
CA LYS A 26 22.68 4.03 -8.66
C LYS A 26 23.71 4.58 -7.66
N GLN A 27 23.50 4.39 -6.36
CA GLN A 27 24.33 5.05 -5.32
C GLN A 27 25.08 4.05 -4.44
N PRO A 28 26.36 4.29 -4.15
CA PRO A 28 27.03 3.64 -3.03
C PRO A 28 26.34 4.02 -1.72
N ALA A 29 26.25 3.06 -0.80
CA ALA A 29 25.59 3.22 0.49
C ALA A 29 25.98 4.56 1.16
N GLY A 30 24.97 5.43 1.41
CA GLY A 30 25.13 6.64 2.18
C GLY A 30 25.04 7.99 1.44
N ARG A 31 24.87 8.02 0.11
CA ARG A 31 24.66 9.29 -0.61
C ARG A 31 23.40 9.25 -1.47
N THR A 32 22.46 10.13 -1.19
CA THR A 32 21.32 10.40 -2.09
C THR A 32 21.78 11.33 -3.21
N SER A 33 21.38 11.05 -4.46
CA SER A 33 21.59 12.01 -5.54
C SER A 33 20.82 13.30 -5.28
N ALA A 34 21.29 14.44 -5.78
CA ALA A 34 20.58 15.72 -5.67
C ALA A 34 19.16 15.63 -6.27
N GLU A 35 18.99 14.83 -7.33
CA GLU A 35 17.71 14.56 -7.96
C GLU A 35 16.76 13.78 -7.04
N ALA A 36 17.24 12.71 -6.39
CA ALA A 36 16.45 11.94 -5.44
C ALA A 36 16.06 12.79 -4.22
N ALA A 37 16.96 13.63 -3.73
CA ALA A 37 16.68 14.57 -2.65
C ALA A 37 15.61 15.59 -3.07
N SER A 38 15.67 16.12 -4.29
CA SER A 38 14.68 17.06 -4.82
C SER A 38 13.31 16.42 -4.98
N ILE A 39 13.23 15.15 -5.44
CA ILE A 39 11.98 14.40 -5.53
C ILE A 39 11.39 14.15 -4.14
N MET A 40 12.20 13.74 -3.18
CA MET A 40 11.75 13.53 -1.80
C MET A 40 11.25 14.84 -1.17
N TRP A 41 11.93 15.94 -1.43
CA TRP A 41 11.53 17.27 -0.98
C TRP A 41 10.21 17.71 -1.61
N TYR A 42 10.03 17.51 -2.92
CA TYR A 42 8.77 17.75 -3.61
C TYR A 42 7.63 16.92 -3.03
N LEU A 43 7.86 15.62 -2.84
CA LEU A 43 6.84 14.74 -2.27
C LEU A 43 6.40 15.15 -0.86
N TRP A 44 7.34 15.69 -0.08
CA TRP A 44 7.07 16.09 1.31
C TRP A 44 6.37 17.44 1.43
N LEU A 45 6.74 18.44 0.62
CA LEU A 45 6.32 19.82 0.81
C LEU A 45 5.30 20.33 -0.21
N SER A 46 5.27 19.80 -1.42
CA SER A 46 4.45 20.36 -2.47
C SER A 46 2.97 20.06 -2.27
N GLU A 47 2.13 21.07 -2.44
CA GLU A 47 0.68 20.90 -2.50
C GLU A 47 0.24 20.05 -3.70
N ASP A 48 1.05 19.98 -4.74
CA ASP A 48 0.83 19.16 -5.92
C ASP A 48 1.36 17.74 -5.76
N SER A 49 1.97 17.45 -4.60
CA SER A 49 2.46 16.12 -4.30
C SER A 49 1.31 15.10 -4.25
N PRO A 50 1.49 13.92 -4.85
CA PRO A 50 0.53 12.84 -4.71
C PRO A 50 0.37 12.34 -3.27
N LEU A 51 1.30 12.67 -2.35
CA LEU A 51 1.17 12.37 -0.91
C LEU A 51 0.27 13.36 -0.17
N PHE A 52 -0.07 14.49 -0.79
CA PHE A 52 -0.87 15.52 -0.14
C PHE A 52 -2.36 15.14 -0.18
N GLY A 53 -2.83 14.50 0.88
CA GLY A 53 -4.19 13.94 0.96
C GLY A 53 -5.30 14.96 1.25
N LYS A 54 -4.95 16.22 1.54
CA LYS A 54 -5.86 17.31 1.86
C LYS A 54 -5.42 18.59 1.16
N ASP A 55 -6.31 19.58 1.09
CA ASP A 55 -6.00 20.90 0.52
C ASP A 55 -5.01 21.71 1.38
N LYS A 56 -4.97 21.44 2.68
CA LYS A 56 -4.05 22.05 3.64
C LYS A 56 -3.95 21.22 4.92
N MET A 57 -2.95 21.53 5.74
CA MET A 57 -2.82 21.01 7.10
C MET A 57 -3.01 22.18 8.08
N THR A 58 -4.02 22.10 8.95
CA THR A 58 -4.41 23.18 9.86
C THR A 58 -3.92 22.98 11.30
N THR A 59 -2.71 22.47 11.47
CA THR A 59 -2.17 22.18 12.80
C THR A 59 -1.97 23.45 13.62
N PHE A 60 -1.33 24.46 13.03
CA PHE A 60 -1.07 25.73 13.72
C PHE A 60 -2.33 26.56 13.90
N GLU A 61 -3.22 26.58 12.92
CA GLU A 61 -4.51 27.26 13.00
C GLU A 61 -5.32 26.75 14.19
N ARG A 62 -5.32 25.44 14.44
CA ARG A 62 -6.04 24.82 15.58
C ARG A 62 -5.47 25.20 16.94
N TYR A 63 -4.18 25.49 17.00
CA TYR A 63 -3.52 25.88 18.25
C TYR A 63 -3.55 27.39 18.51
N PHE A 64 -3.44 28.23 17.48
CA PHE A 64 -3.16 29.62 17.63
C PHE A 64 -4.26 30.56 17.12
N ILE A 65 -5.22 30.06 16.33
CA ILE A 65 -6.28 30.88 15.76
C ILE A 65 -7.64 30.44 16.31
N ALA A 66 -8.36 31.37 16.92
CA ALA A 66 -9.69 31.09 17.49
C ALA A 66 -10.78 30.89 16.44
N ASP A 67 -10.60 31.45 15.24
CA ASP A 67 -11.56 31.31 14.15
C ASP A 67 -11.55 29.88 13.59
N LYS A 68 -12.61 29.15 13.91
CA LYS A 68 -12.79 27.75 13.48
C LYS A 68 -12.98 27.58 11.97
N SER A 69 -13.27 28.65 11.23
CA SER A 69 -13.37 28.58 9.77
C SER A 69 -12.00 28.23 9.14
N THR A 70 -10.92 28.70 9.75
CA THR A 70 -9.54 28.39 9.33
C THR A 70 -9.13 26.93 9.56
N HIS A 71 -9.84 26.23 10.48
CA HIS A 71 -9.54 24.83 10.85
C HIS A 71 -10.08 23.80 9.84
N LYS A 72 -10.87 24.24 8.84
CA LYS A 72 -11.43 23.32 7.85
C LYS A 72 -10.35 22.83 6.90
N GLU A 73 -10.32 21.53 6.72
CA GLU A 73 -9.48 20.84 5.76
C GLU A 73 -10.39 20.06 4.82
N HIS A 74 -10.12 20.11 3.52
CA HIS A 74 -10.86 19.35 2.53
C HIS A 74 -10.00 18.23 1.99
N THR A 75 -10.55 17.03 1.95
CA THR A 75 -9.87 15.87 1.36
C THR A 75 -9.82 16.00 -0.16
N VAL A 76 -8.73 15.53 -0.75
CA VAL A 76 -8.60 15.47 -2.21
C VAL A 76 -9.64 14.51 -2.81
N PRO A 77 -9.99 14.67 -4.08
CA PRO A 77 -11.00 13.84 -4.75
C PRO A 77 -10.78 12.34 -4.68
N TYR A 78 -9.54 11.88 -4.48
CA TYR A 78 -9.18 10.48 -4.31
C TYR A 78 -10.10 9.76 -3.33
N TYR A 79 -10.30 10.30 -2.13
CA TYR A 79 -11.11 9.64 -1.08
C TYR A 79 -12.57 9.44 -1.45
N ARG A 80 -13.09 10.23 -2.37
CA ARG A 80 -14.44 10.04 -2.92
C ARG A 80 -14.42 9.09 -4.11
N LEU A 81 -13.36 9.14 -4.90
CA LEU A 81 -13.24 8.35 -6.13
C LEU A 81 -12.96 6.88 -5.86
N ILE A 82 -12.26 6.56 -4.77
CA ILE A 82 -11.95 5.18 -4.38
C ILE A 82 -13.17 4.33 -4.02
N GLU A 83 -14.31 4.94 -3.79
CA GLU A 83 -15.57 4.22 -3.62
C GLU A 83 -16.05 3.57 -4.92
N LYS A 84 -15.59 4.06 -6.07
CA LYS A 84 -16.03 3.63 -7.39
C LYS A 84 -15.12 2.54 -7.94
N GLU A 85 -15.73 1.44 -8.37
CA GLU A 85 -15.01 0.34 -9.02
C GLU A 85 -14.25 0.77 -10.28
N GLU A 86 -14.85 1.67 -11.07
CA GLU A 86 -14.20 2.21 -12.27
C GLU A 86 -12.87 2.90 -11.97
N THR A 87 -12.78 3.60 -10.84
CA THR A 87 -11.56 4.27 -10.41
C THR A 87 -10.50 3.24 -10.02
N ALA A 88 -10.87 2.23 -9.24
CA ALA A 88 -9.96 1.14 -8.88
C ALA A 88 -9.44 0.41 -10.13
N ASN A 89 -10.31 0.16 -11.10
CA ASN A 89 -9.95 -0.48 -12.37
C ASN A 89 -8.94 0.36 -13.18
N LYS A 90 -9.11 1.69 -13.20
CA LYS A 90 -8.15 2.59 -13.84
C LYS A 90 -6.79 2.53 -13.16
N ILE A 91 -6.78 2.64 -11.83
CA ILE A 91 -5.54 2.55 -11.05
C ILE A 91 -4.81 1.24 -11.35
N LEU A 92 -5.50 0.10 -11.27
CA LEU A 92 -4.89 -1.21 -11.54
C LEU A 92 -4.29 -1.28 -12.94
N LYS A 93 -5.01 -0.80 -13.97
CA LYS A 93 -4.51 -0.75 -15.35
C LYS A 93 -3.27 0.13 -15.50
N ASP A 94 -3.25 1.28 -14.85
CA ASP A 94 -2.10 2.21 -14.89
C ASP A 94 -0.84 1.60 -14.24
N PHE A 95 -1.03 0.69 -13.27
CA PHE A 95 0.05 -0.12 -12.69
C PHE A 95 0.34 -1.41 -13.47
N GLY A 96 -0.28 -1.61 -14.65
CA GLY A 96 -0.06 -2.81 -15.46
C GLY A 96 -0.69 -4.08 -14.91
N LEU A 97 -1.65 -3.95 -13.98
CA LEU A 97 -2.33 -5.09 -13.35
C LEU A 97 -3.68 -5.36 -14.00
N ASP A 98 -4.08 -6.64 -14.03
CA ASP A 98 -5.43 -7.02 -14.45
C ASP A 98 -6.45 -6.61 -13.39
N PRO A 99 -7.45 -5.77 -13.74
CA PRO A 99 -8.49 -5.35 -12.80
C PRO A 99 -9.34 -6.50 -12.24
N ASN A 100 -9.38 -7.65 -12.89
CA ASN A 100 -10.16 -8.79 -12.39
C ASN A 100 -9.48 -9.49 -11.23
N THR A 101 -8.16 -9.56 -11.25
CA THR A 101 -7.35 -10.27 -10.25
C THR A 101 -6.61 -9.32 -9.32
N GLY A 102 -6.25 -8.14 -9.79
CA GLY A 102 -5.54 -7.11 -9.02
C GLY A 102 -6.38 -6.56 -7.86
N ARG A 103 -5.69 -6.18 -6.79
CA ARG A 103 -6.28 -5.56 -5.59
C ARG A 103 -5.41 -4.41 -5.13
N ILE A 104 -6.07 -3.42 -4.52
CA ILE A 104 -5.42 -2.23 -3.99
C ILE A 104 -5.50 -2.30 -2.47
N LEU A 105 -4.35 -2.18 -1.81
CA LEU A 105 -4.26 -2.03 -0.36
C LEU A 105 -3.89 -0.59 -0.04
N ASN A 106 -4.70 0.05 0.80
CA ASN A 106 -4.52 1.44 1.19
C ASN A 106 -4.35 1.55 2.71
N GLY A 107 -3.48 2.46 3.15
CA GLY A 107 -3.24 2.77 4.55
C GLY A 107 -3.25 4.28 4.79
N HIS A 108 -2.76 4.71 5.97
CA HIS A 108 -2.56 6.10 6.39
C HIS A 108 -3.84 6.86 6.73
N VAL A 109 -4.96 6.66 6.07
CA VAL A 109 -6.23 7.28 6.45
C VAL A 109 -7.14 6.20 7.03
N PRO A 110 -7.40 6.25 8.34
CA PRO A 110 -8.14 5.20 9.01
C PRO A 110 -9.62 5.19 8.62
N VAL A 111 -10.17 3.98 8.57
CA VAL A 111 -11.61 3.76 8.42
C VAL A 111 -12.33 4.24 9.68
N LYS A 112 -13.41 5.00 9.52
CA LYS A 112 -14.21 5.51 10.64
C LYS A 112 -15.34 4.53 10.96
N ILE A 113 -15.01 3.44 11.64
CA ILE A 113 -15.97 2.38 12.00
C ILE A 113 -17.18 2.94 12.78
N ILE A 114 -16.95 3.90 13.68
CA ILE A 114 -18.02 4.58 14.45
C ILE A 114 -19.05 5.24 13.51
N LYS A 115 -18.62 5.64 12.30
CA LYS A 115 -19.50 6.25 11.30
C LYS A 115 -20.10 5.24 10.33
N GLY A 116 -19.89 3.94 10.56
CA GLY A 116 -20.36 2.88 9.69
C GLY A 116 -19.57 2.73 8.38
N GLU A 117 -18.37 3.30 8.29
CA GLU A 117 -17.50 3.09 7.13
C GLU A 117 -17.02 1.64 7.10
N THR A 118 -16.89 1.08 5.91
CA THR A 118 -16.32 -0.25 5.69
C THR A 118 -14.88 -0.14 5.15
N PRO A 119 -13.97 -1.04 5.54
CA PRO A 119 -12.64 -1.13 4.97
C PRO A 119 -12.63 -1.61 3.51
N ILE A 120 -13.74 -2.17 3.03
CA ILE A 120 -13.87 -2.73 1.69
C ILE A 120 -14.50 -1.69 0.78
N LYS A 121 -13.78 -1.25 -0.25
CA LYS A 121 -14.19 -0.23 -1.21
C LYS A 121 -14.18 -0.77 -2.64
N ALA A 122 -14.76 0.01 -3.56
CA ALA A 122 -14.73 -0.29 -4.99
C ALA A 122 -15.15 -1.74 -5.32
N ASN A 123 -16.25 -2.20 -4.74
CA ASN A 123 -16.78 -3.54 -4.95
C ASN A 123 -15.73 -4.66 -4.67
N GLY A 124 -14.96 -4.51 -3.58
CA GLY A 124 -13.95 -5.50 -3.19
C GLY A 124 -12.62 -5.41 -3.94
N LYS A 125 -12.37 -4.32 -4.67
CA LYS A 125 -11.09 -4.09 -5.37
C LYS A 125 -10.10 -3.26 -4.56
N LEU A 126 -10.57 -2.49 -3.57
CA LEU A 126 -9.73 -1.68 -2.72
C LEU A 126 -10.03 -1.97 -1.24
N PHE A 127 -8.98 -2.13 -0.46
CA PHE A 127 -9.06 -2.41 0.98
C PHE A 127 -8.27 -1.36 1.75
N ILE A 128 -8.91 -0.78 2.77
CA ILE A 128 -8.25 0.14 3.70
C ILE A 128 -7.86 -0.67 4.93
N ILE A 129 -6.56 -0.77 5.22
CA ILE A 129 -6.05 -1.57 6.34
C ILE A 129 -5.79 -0.76 7.61
N ASP A 130 -5.84 0.58 7.53
CA ASP A 130 -5.73 1.44 8.69
C ASP A 130 -7.11 1.63 9.36
N GLY A 131 -7.19 1.38 10.64
CA GLY A 131 -8.40 1.52 11.45
C GLY A 131 -8.21 2.42 12.67
N GLY A 132 -7.06 3.09 12.81
CA GLY A 132 -6.80 3.96 13.94
C GLY A 132 -6.64 3.23 15.27
N ILE A 133 -5.87 2.15 15.31
CA ILE A 133 -5.58 1.35 16.53
C ILE A 133 -5.00 2.21 17.66
N SER A 134 -4.29 3.28 17.34
CA SER A 134 -3.70 4.17 18.34
C SER A 134 -4.78 4.79 19.23
N LYS A 135 -4.53 4.80 20.54
CA LYS A 135 -5.43 5.36 21.57
C LYS A 135 -5.93 6.77 21.25
N ALA A 136 -5.12 7.58 20.59
CA ALA A 136 -5.47 8.95 20.19
C ALA A 136 -6.65 9.00 19.21
N TYR A 137 -6.83 7.97 18.40
CA TYR A 137 -7.88 7.89 17.36
C TYR A 137 -9.15 7.19 17.80
N HIS A 138 -9.14 6.47 18.95
CA HIS A 138 -10.27 5.63 19.39
C HIS A 138 -11.61 6.36 19.43
N LYS A 139 -11.60 7.66 19.82
CA LYS A 139 -12.82 8.49 19.91
C LYS A 139 -13.36 8.91 18.55
N THR A 140 -12.56 8.90 17.50
CA THR A 140 -12.92 9.45 16.19
C THR A 140 -13.11 8.39 15.12
N THR A 141 -12.37 7.28 15.20
CA THR A 141 -12.36 6.23 14.16
C THR A 141 -12.99 4.92 14.61
N GLY A 142 -13.09 4.71 15.94
CA GLY A 142 -13.33 3.40 16.53
C GLY A 142 -11.99 2.65 16.72
N ILE A 143 -12.09 1.49 17.30
CA ILE A 143 -10.92 0.66 17.57
C ILE A 143 -10.89 -0.44 16.52
N ALA A 144 -10.29 -0.18 15.40
CA ALA A 144 -10.13 -1.15 14.35
C ALA A 144 -8.79 -0.94 13.64
N GLY A 145 -8.11 -2.01 13.43
CA GLY A 145 -7.01 -2.10 12.50
C GLY A 145 -7.20 -3.40 11.75
N TYR A 146 -6.68 -3.46 10.55
CA TYR A 146 -6.83 -4.63 9.71
C TYR A 146 -5.49 -5.15 9.26
N THR A 147 -5.35 -6.47 9.22
CA THR A 147 -4.25 -7.14 8.52
C THR A 147 -4.80 -7.82 7.29
N ALA A 148 -4.26 -7.48 6.13
CA ALA A 148 -4.56 -8.21 4.91
C ALA A 148 -3.74 -9.51 4.89
N ILE A 149 -4.42 -10.65 4.82
CA ILE A 149 -3.81 -11.98 4.75
C ILE A 149 -4.09 -12.55 3.38
N PHE A 150 -3.04 -12.76 2.62
CA PHE A 150 -3.09 -13.33 1.29
C PHE A 150 -2.56 -14.75 1.30
N THR A 151 -3.38 -15.68 0.85
CA THR A 151 -3.02 -17.08 0.70
C THR A 151 -3.06 -17.51 -0.77
N SER A 152 -2.67 -18.70 -1.08
CA SER A 152 -2.74 -19.22 -2.45
C SER A 152 -4.17 -19.32 -3.03
N LYS A 153 -5.21 -19.25 -2.19
CA LYS A 153 -6.60 -19.42 -2.62
C LYS A 153 -7.50 -18.28 -2.17
N HIS A 154 -7.19 -17.67 -1.03
CA HIS A 154 -8.08 -16.73 -0.37
C HIS A 154 -7.36 -15.48 0.07
N MET A 155 -8.10 -14.39 0.12
CA MET A 155 -7.69 -13.16 0.76
C MET A 155 -8.65 -12.87 1.93
N TYR A 156 -8.08 -12.55 3.08
CA TYR A 156 -8.80 -12.19 4.29
C TYR A 156 -8.40 -10.81 4.77
N LEU A 157 -9.32 -10.13 5.43
CA LEU A 157 -9.03 -9.05 6.35
C LEU A 157 -9.22 -9.58 7.77
N ALA A 158 -8.15 -9.57 8.55
CA ALA A 158 -8.20 -9.85 9.98
C ALA A 158 -8.43 -8.54 10.72
N GLU A 159 -9.60 -8.37 11.32
CA GLU A 159 -9.96 -7.21 12.13
C GLU A 159 -9.42 -7.39 13.54
N HIS A 160 -8.57 -6.46 13.96
CA HIS A 160 -7.99 -6.44 15.29
C HIS A 160 -8.94 -5.82 16.30
N GLN A 161 -9.16 -6.54 17.39
CA GLN A 161 -9.89 -6.05 18.55
C GLN A 161 -9.01 -5.14 19.41
N PRO A 162 -9.61 -4.28 20.24
CA PRO A 162 -8.86 -3.42 21.15
C PRO A 162 -7.90 -4.22 22.03
N TYR A 163 -6.71 -3.66 22.23
CA TYR A 163 -5.79 -4.20 23.23
C TYR A 163 -6.31 -3.91 24.64
N GLU A 164 -6.47 -4.95 25.44
CA GLU A 164 -6.73 -4.84 26.89
C GLU A 164 -5.41 -4.99 27.65
N PRO A 165 -5.05 -4.01 28.50
CA PRO A 165 -3.85 -4.12 29.32
C PRO A 165 -3.98 -5.28 30.31
N LEU A 166 -2.85 -5.76 30.81
CA LEU A 166 -2.79 -6.76 31.86
C LEU A 166 -3.56 -6.23 33.08
N ARG A 167 -4.46 -7.04 33.61
CA ARG A 167 -5.20 -6.71 34.85
C ARG A 167 -4.31 -6.85 36.06
N GLU A 168 -4.68 -6.21 37.16
CA GLU A 168 -3.93 -6.28 38.43
C GLU A 168 -3.80 -7.70 39.01
N ASP A 169 -4.75 -8.58 38.66
CA ASP A 169 -4.75 -10.00 39.02
C ASP A 169 -3.82 -10.88 38.13
N GLY A 170 -3.11 -10.27 37.21
CA GLY A 170 -2.21 -10.96 36.27
C GLY A 170 -2.92 -11.62 35.09
N THR A 171 -4.22 -11.42 34.93
CA THR A 171 -4.97 -11.94 33.78
C THR A 171 -4.97 -10.93 32.64
N GLN A 172 -4.89 -11.43 31.41
CA GLN A 172 -5.04 -10.65 30.19
C GLN A 172 -6.00 -11.34 29.23
N THR A 173 -6.93 -10.60 28.70
CA THR A 173 -7.83 -11.11 27.67
C THR A 173 -7.16 -10.91 26.32
N PHE A 174 -6.86 -12.02 25.63
CA PHE A 174 -6.40 -11.97 24.26
C PHE A 174 -7.59 -12.16 23.33
N HIS A 175 -7.89 -11.11 22.57
CA HIS A 175 -8.92 -11.18 21.55
C HIS A 175 -8.31 -11.71 20.25
N LYS A 176 -8.87 -12.79 19.72
CA LYS A 176 -8.51 -13.27 18.39
C LYS A 176 -9.07 -12.29 17.36
N PRO A 177 -8.31 -11.96 16.30
CA PRO A 177 -8.83 -11.17 15.21
C PRO A 177 -10.07 -11.82 14.59
N VAL A 178 -11.04 -11.01 14.20
CA VAL A 178 -12.19 -11.49 13.41
C VAL A 178 -11.76 -11.60 11.96
N MET A 179 -11.92 -12.79 11.40
CA MET A 179 -11.49 -13.10 10.03
C MET A 179 -12.63 -12.86 9.05
N HIS A 180 -12.46 -11.92 8.14
CA HIS A 180 -13.37 -11.64 7.04
C HIS A 180 -12.81 -12.17 5.74
N LEU A 181 -13.42 -13.18 5.13
CA LEU A 181 -13.08 -13.64 3.79
C LEU A 181 -13.56 -12.58 2.79
N VAL A 182 -12.62 -11.94 2.09
CA VAL A 182 -12.94 -10.83 1.18
C VAL A 182 -12.80 -11.20 -0.30
N HIS A 183 -12.00 -12.22 -0.60
CA HIS A 183 -11.85 -12.72 -1.97
C HIS A 183 -11.44 -14.19 -2.00
N THR A 184 -11.97 -14.91 -2.98
CA THR A 184 -11.54 -16.27 -3.30
C THR A 184 -11.07 -16.30 -4.75
N MET A 185 -9.84 -16.73 -4.98
CA MET A 185 -9.31 -16.88 -6.33
C MET A 185 -9.97 -18.06 -7.03
N PRO A 186 -10.30 -17.94 -8.33
CA PRO A 186 -10.90 -19.04 -9.09
C PRO A 186 -9.97 -20.27 -9.07
N GLU A 187 -8.67 -20.05 -9.23
CA GLU A 187 -7.65 -21.08 -9.14
C GLU A 187 -6.67 -20.82 -8.00
N ARG A 188 -6.00 -21.88 -7.53
CA ARG A 188 -4.96 -21.74 -6.52
C ARG A 188 -3.69 -21.18 -7.17
N LEU A 189 -3.18 -20.06 -6.67
CA LEU A 189 -1.88 -19.53 -7.06
C LEU A 189 -0.76 -20.49 -6.65
N GLN A 190 0.12 -20.73 -7.58
CA GLN A 190 1.34 -21.50 -7.40
C GLN A 190 2.55 -20.55 -7.39
N ILE A 191 3.71 -21.04 -6.96
CA ILE A 191 4.94 -20.23 -6.97
C ILE A 191 5.24 -19.72 -8.38
N LYS A 192 4.99 -20.52 -9.40
CA LYS A 192 5.19 -20.16 -10.81
C LYS A 192 4.37 -18.91 -11.25
N ASP A 193 3.29 -18.58 -10.55
CA ASP A 193 2.40 -17.49 -10.87
C ASP A 193 2.78 -16.18 -10.14
N THR A 194 3.88 -16.19 -9.40
CA THR A 194 4.42 -15.06 -8.66
C THR A 194 5.66 -14.46 -9.33
N ASP A 195 6.02 -13.22 -8.95
CA ASP A 195 7.25 -12.57 -9.43
C ASP A 195 8.49 -13.40 -9.06
N ASN A 196 8.55 -13.93 -7.83
CA ASN A 196 9.62 -14.84 -7.42
C ASN A 196 9.68 -16.09 -8.30
N GLY A 197 8.53 -16.63 -8.71
CA GLY A 197 8.45 -17.77 -9.62
C GLY A 197 8.94 -17.43 -11.03
N ALA A 198 8.71 -16.21 -11.51
CA ALA A 198 9.26 -15.73 -12.77
C ALA A 198 10.80 -15.63 -12.70
N GLU A 199 11.33 -15.03 -11.62
CA GLU A 199 12.78 -14.93 -11.39
C GLU A 199 13.44 -16.32 -11.29
N LEU A 200 12.83 -17.23 -10.55
CA LEU A 200 13.34 -18.61 -10.44
C LEU A 200 13.39 -19.33 -11.80
N ARG A 201 12.37 -19.16 -12.64
CA ARG A 201 12.40 -19.73 -14.01
C ARG A 201 13.52 -19.17 -14.86
N GLU A 202 13.78 -17.87 -14.76
CA GLU A 202 14.89 -17.25 -15.46
C GLU A 202 16.24 -17.81 -14.99
N GLN A 203 16.42 -17.94 -13.67
CA GLN A 203 17.63 -18.54 -13.09
C GLN A 203 17.82 -19.99 -13.53
N ILE A 204 16.75 -20.80 -13.54
CA ILE A 204 16.79 -22.19 -14.03
C ILE A 204 17.21 -22.23 -15.50
N ALA A 205 16.59 -21.42 -16.36
CA ALA A 205 16.93 -21.39 -17.78
C ALA A 205 18.39 -20.98 -18.02
N ASN A 206 18.90 -20.03 -17.24
CA ASN A 206 20.30 -19.60 -17.30
C ASN A 206 21.26 -20.72 -16.87
N LEU A 207 20.93 -21.46 -15.83
CA LEU A 207 21.73 -22.60 -15.37
C LEU A 207 21.72 -23.77 -16.36
N GLU A 208 20.57 -24.08 -16.96
CA GLU A 208 20.45 -25.08 -18.01
C GLU A 208 21.29 -24.70 -19.23
N ALA A 209 21.23 -23.45 -19.69
CA ALA A 209 22.04 -22.96 -20.79
C ALA A 209 23.55 -22.99 -20.47
N LEU A 210 23.95 -22.74 -19.21
CA LEU A 210 25.34 -22.84 -18.75
C LEU A 210 25.80 -24.30 -18.77
N TYR A 211 24.97 -25.20 -18.24
CA TYR A 211 25.24 -26.64 -18.22
C TYR A 211 25.43 -27.18 -19.64
N ASP A 212 24.56 -26.84 -20.59
CA ASP A 212 24.66 -27.25 -21.97
C ASP A 212 25.97 -26.80 -22.64
N LYS A 213 26.39 -25.56 -22.36
CA LYS A 213 27.66 -25.01 -22.85
C LYS A 213 28.87 -25.76 -22.25
N PHE A 214 28.78 -26.13 -20.98
CA PHE A 214 29.83 -26.88 -20.30
C PHE A 214 29.93 -28.30 -20.91
N VAL A 215 28.82 -29.01 -21.03
CA VAL A 215 28.76 -30.38 -21.59
C VAL A 215 29.22 -30.40 -23.04
N SER A 216 28.86 -29.38 -23.82
CA SER A 216 29.30 -29.26 -25.22
C SER A 216 30.77 -28.85 -25.39
N GLY A 217 31.47 -28.52 -24.29
CA GLY A 217 32.86 -28.06 -24.31
C GLY A 217 33.02 -26.62 -24.83
N SER A 218 31.92 -25.87 -24.97
CA SER A 218 31.94 -24.48 -25.42
C SER A 218 32.52 -23.53 -24.36
N ILE A 219 32.46 -23.94 -23.08
CA ILE A 219 33.11 -23.29 -21.95
C ILE A 219 33.90 -24.34 -21.15
N ARG A 220 35.01 -23.91 -20.53
CA ARG A 220 35.84 -24.74 -19.67
C ARG A 220 36.04 -24.06 -18.33
N GLU A 221 36.18 -24.83 -17.26
CA GLU A 221 36.64 -24.29 -15.99
C GLU A 221 38.06 -23.70 -16.17
N ILE A 222 38.26 -22.53 -15.62
CA ILE A 222 39.59 -21.91 -15.51
C ILE A 222 40.01 -22.10 -14.06
N TYR A 223 40.99 -22.98 -13.86
CA TYR A 223 41.64 -23.21 -12.56
C TYR A 223 42.70 -22.15 -12.32
#